data_c2234d47e1e32f5e6dc046e560ad321e
#
_entry.id   c2234d47e1e32f5e6dc046e560ad321e
#
_cell.length_a   1.000
_cell.length_b   1.000
_cell.length_c   1.000
_cell.angle_alpha   90.00
_cell.angle_beta   90.00
_cell.angle_gamma   90.00
#
_symmetry.space_group_name_H-M   'P 1'
#
loop_
_entity.id
_entity.type
_entity.pdbx_description
1 polymer ?
#
loop_
_entity_poly.entity_id
_entity_poly.type
_entity_poly.pdbx_seq_one_letter_code
_entity_poly.pdbx_strand_id
1 'polypeptide(L)'
;MTKPITKEELWSKVQAEFFTKLGRVTFSTYIEPLKPLTLGDTSLTLAVPSDMAQDIIDQWDSEYSMDFVQFAMSIADGFIKPDLQVAEAKPTTIPTFSDNLSFTRESDLNPDFTFEKFVIGSGNENAYAVARAVADEPGQVYNPYLIYGGVGLGKTHLMQAIGNAYAVSTPSAHIKYATAEDFLNAFTESLRAGDGATAAFKQEYRSVDLLLVDDIQFWSGKEKVQEEFFNTYNVLTKNGKQIVMTSDKLPTEIVDLQTRLTSRFEAGIMMDIQKPDLPTRVAILQNLSESDGLDIPNDVLELIAEKIDSNVRSLEGAFHKFEASLRYMNKPATKETAQQILGDLNINQGFKITVERIQQVVADYYMQTIDDLKSSSRKKDLVTARHVA
;
A
#
# COMPACT_ATOMS: atom_id res chain seq x y z
N MET A 1 -27.57 -12.96 43.45
CA MET A 1 -27.68 -11.61 42.80
C MET A 1 -26.72 -11.62 41.63
N THR A 2 -27.24 -11.79 40.44
CA THR A 2 -26.47 -11.74 39.21
C THR A 2 -25.95 -10.31 39.02
N LYS A 3 -24.67 -10.18 38.72
CA LYS A 3 -24.02 -8.89 38.47
C LYS A 3 -24.72 -8.22 37.28
N PRO A 4 -25.11 -6.93 37.34
CA PRO A 4 -25.75 -6.26 36.22
C PRO A 4 -24.79 -6.28 35.00
N ILE A 5 -25.32 -6.66 33.83
CA ILE A 5 -24.56 -6.71 32.61
C ILE A 5 -24.16 -5.30 32.19
N THR A 6 -22.92 -5.10 31.75
CA THR A 6 -22.47 -3.79 31.24
C THR A 6 -22.85 -3.64 29.76
N LYS A 7 -22.87 -2.37 29.27
CA LYS A 7 -23.16 -2.08 27.84
C LYS A 7 -22.15 -2.74 26.88
N GLU A 8 -20.90 -2.80 27.29
CA GLU A 8 -19.82 -3.42 26.51
C GLU A 8 -19.99 -4.96 26.49
N GLU A 9 -20.33 -5.57 27.63
CA GLU A 9 -20.58 -7.01 27.69
C GLU A 9 -21.81 -7.44 26.90
N LEU A 10 -22.90 -6.65 26.96
CA LEU A 10 -24.11 -6.90 26.21
C LEU A 10 -23.82 -6.77 24.70
N TRP A 11 -23.19 -5.67 24.31
CA TRP A 11 -22.89 -5.41 22.89
C TRP A 11 -21.95 -6.46 22.30
N SER A 12 -20.88 -6.83 23.00
CA SER A 12 -19.95 -7.86 22.55
C SER A 12 -20.63 -9.21 22.30
N LYS A 13 -21.57 -9.61 23.16
CA LYS A 13 -22.33 -10.87 22.97
C LYS A 13 -23.31 -10.78 21.82
N VAL A 14 -24.02 -9.66 21.67
CA VAL A 14 -24.90 -9.40 20.51
C VAL A 14 -24.12 -9.39 19.20
N GLN A 15 -22.95 -8.77 19.15
CA GLN A 15 -22.08 -8.83 17.99
C GLN A 15 -21.67 -10.27 17.61
N ALA A 16 -21.40 -11.12 18.58
CA ALA A 16 -21.07 -12.52 18.31
C ALA A 16 -22.23 -13.30 17.67
N GLU A 17 -23.48 -13.02 18.08
CA GLU A 17 -24.68 -13.60 17.46
C GLU A 17 -24.85 -13.09 16.02
N PHE A 18 -24.68 -11.78 15.80
CA PHE A 18 -24.72 -11.21 14.44
C PHE A 18 -23.62 -11.76 13.54
N PHE A 19 -22.40 -11.93 14.07
CA PHE A 19 -21.31 -12.51 13.29
C PHE A 19 -21.61 -13.94 12.84
N THR A 20 -22.30 -14.71 13.69
CA THR A 20 -22.72 -16.09 13.37
C THR A 20 -23.83 -16.11 12.32
N LYS A 21 -24.75 -15.13 12.35
CA LYS A 21 -25.92 -15.06 11.45
C LYS A 21 -25.58 -14.41 10.10
N LEU A 22 -24.79 -13.35 10.12
CA LEU A 22 -24.44 -12.55 8.94
C LEU A 22 -23.06 -12.95 8.43
N GLY A 23 -22.85 -13.09 7.15
CA GLY A 23 -21.52 -13.31 6.60
C GLY A 23 -20.54 -12.16 6.94
N ARG A 24 -19.24 -12.45 6.91
CA ARG A 24 -18.16 -11.53 7.31
C ARG A 24 -18.27 -10.12 6.70
N VAL A 25 -18.63 -10.01 5.43
CA VAL A 25 -18.74 -8.72 4.72
C VAL A 25 -19.88 -7.89 5.31
N THR A 26 -21.08 -8.46 5.45
CA THR A 26 -22.27 -7.77 5.99
C THR A 26 -22.05 -7.35 7.45
N PHE A 27 -21.43 -8.20 8.25
CA PHE A 27 -21.08 -7.88 9.64
C PHE A 27 -20.12 -6.69 9.72
N SER A 28 -19.04 -6.70 8.94
CA SER A 28 -18.04 -5.61 8.95
C SER A 28 -18.61 -4.28 8.43
N THR A 29 -19.63 -4.32 7.58
CA THR A 29 -20.24 -3.09 7.04
C THR A 29 -21.27 -2.47 7.99
N TYR A 30 -22.13 -3.28 8.61
CA TYR A 30 -23.34 -2.76 9.29
C TYR A 30 -23.34 -2.94 10.81
N ILE A 31 -22.50 -3.81 11.37
CA ILE A 31 -22.51 -4.15 12.80
C ILE A 31 -21.22 -3.72 13.51
N GLU A 32 -20.07 -4.08 12.93
CA GLU A 32 -18.74 -3.82 13.50
C GLU A 32 -18.44 -2.32 13.73
N PRO A 33 -18.86 -1.38 12.87
CA PRO A 33 -18.58 0.04 13.09
C PRO A 33 -19.33 0.68 14.24
N LEU A 34 -20.39 0.04 14.76
CA LEU A 34 -21.23 0.57 15.82
C LEU A 34 -20.58 0.45 17.21
N LYS A 35 -20.70 1.50 18.03
CA LYS A 35 -20.15 1.54 19.40
C LYS A 35 -21.25 1.79 20.43
N PRO A 36 -21.29 1.01 21.56
CA PRO A 36 -22.29 1.22 22.59
C PRO A 36 -22.01 2.52 23.37
N LEU A 37 -22.98 3.42 23.41
CA LEU A 37 -22.93 4.69 24.15
C LEU A 37 -23.49 4.57 25.55
N THR A 38 -24.79 4.20 25.64
CA THR A 38 -25.51 4.12 26.91
C THR A 38 -26.43 2.90 26.94
N LEU A 39 -26.50 2.24 28.09
CA LEU A 39 -27.46 1.17 28.36
C LEU A 39 -28.51 1.69 29.33
N GLY A 40 -29.74 1.83 28.86
CA GLY A 40 -30.91 2.15 29.68
C GLY A 40 -31.71 0.91 30.09
N ASP A 41 -32.83 1.11 30.76
CA ASP A 41 -33.67 0.01 31.23
C ASP A 41 -34.30 -0.81 30.09
N THR A 42 -34.57 -0.17 28.94
CA THR A 42 -35.24 -0.79 27.79
C THR A 42 -34.55 -0.51 26.45
N SER A 43 -33.38 0.14 26.43
CA SER A 43 -32.68 0.47 25.18
C SER A 43 -31.17 0.45 25.34
N LEU A 44 -30.47 0.03 24.30
CA LEU A 44 -29.04 0.21 24.12
C LEU A 44 -28.82 1.23 23.01
N THR A 45 -28.25 2.39 23.34
CA THR A 45 -27.90 3.42 22.36
C THR A 45 -26.56 3.08 21.73
N LEU A 46 -26.53 3.03 20.40
CA LEU A 46 -25.36 2.72 19.58
C LEU A 46 -24.98 3.95 18.75
N ALA A 47 -23.70 4.34 18.79
CA ALA A 47 -23.17 5.36 17.91
C ALA A 47 -22.97 4.81 16.51
N VAL A 48 -23.51 5.53 15.52
CA VAL A 48 -23.33 5.27 14.08
C VAL A 48 -22.31 6.27 13.53
N PRO A 49 -21.27 5.84 12.80
CA PRO A 49 -20.35 6.77 12.12
C PRO A 49 -21.10 7.70 11.18
N SER A 50 -20.75 8.99 11.19
CA SER A 50 -21.50 10.03 10.43
C SER A 50 -21.38 9.87 8.91
N ASP A 51 -20.30 9.31 8.43
CA ASP A 51 -20.00 9.06 7.00
C ASP A 51 -20.81 7.90 6.39
N MET A 52 -21.33 6.99 7.24
CA MET A 52 -22.15 5.85 6.82
C MET A 52 -23.55 5.86 7.46
N ALA A 53 -23.92 6.97 8.12
CA ALA A 53 -25.10 7.01 9.00
C ALA A 53 -26.40 6.63 8.29
N GLN A 54 -26.66 7.15 7.09
CA GLN A 54 -27.90 6.90 6.39
C GLN A 54 -28.05 5.44 5.98
N ASP A 55 -27.01 4.86 5.40
CA ASP A 55 -27.01 3.46 4.92
C ASP A 55 -27.17 2.47 6.09
N ILE A 56 -26.50 2.73 7.21
CA ILE A 56 -26.58 1.89 8.39
C ILE A 56 -27.96 1.99 9.04
N ILE A 57 -28.51 3.19 9.23
CA ILE A 57 -29.82 3.39 9.86
C ILE A 57 -30.91 2.72 9.02
N ASP A 58 -30.94 2.95 7.70
CA ASP A 58 -31.96 2.38 6.80
C ASP A 58 -31.91 0.83 6.83
N GLN A 59 -30.72 0.24 6.88
CA GLN A 59 -30.56 -1.21 6.96
C GLN A 59 -30.97 -1.77 8.33
N TRP A 60 -30.65 -1.07 9.42
CA TRP A 60 -31.05 -1.48 10.76
C TRP A 60 -32.56 -1.39 10.95
N ASP A 61 -33.20 -0.33 10.47
CA ASP A 61 -34.67 -0.18 10.56
C ASP A 61 -35.39 -1.25 9.77
N SER A 62 -34.83 -1.70 8.65
CA SER A 62 -35.46 -2.72 7.79
C SER A 62 -35.18 -4.16 8.20
N GLU A 63 -33.97 -4.49 8.69
CA GLU A 63 -33.56 -5.89 8.88
C GLU A 63 -33.02 -6.22 10.28
N TYR A 64 -32.17 -5.37 10.90
CA TYR A 64 -31.37 -5.80 12.05
C TYR A 64 -31.97 -5.46 13.40
N SER A 65 -32.88 -4.50 13.48
CA SER A 65 -33.49 -4.09 14.75
C SER A 65 -34.23 -5.21 15.47
N MET A 66 -34.97 -6.05 14.72
CA MET A 66 -35.68 -7.21 15.31
C MET A 66 -34.74 -8.31 15.76
N ASP A 67 -33.68 -8.56 14.99
CA ASP A 67 -32.64 -9.53 15.35
C ASP A 67 -31.90 -9.10 16.62
N PHE A 68 -31.55 -7.80 16.71
CA PHE A 68 -30.95 -7.25 17.92
C PHE A 68 -31.82 -7.50 19.15
N VAL A 69 -33.12 -7.19 19.07
CA VAL A 69 -34.05 -7.43 20.19
C VAL A 69 -34.06 -8.90 20.61
N GLN A 70 -34.11 -9.80 19.63
CA GLN A 70 -34.10 -11.25 19.92
C GLN A 70 -32.79 -11.69 20.60
N PHE A 71 -31.65 -11.22 20.11
CA PHE A 71 -30.35 -11.55 20.71
C PHE A 71 -30.21 -10.92 22.13
N ALA A 72 -30.57 -9.65 22.27
CA ALA A 72 -30.51 -8.96 23.56
C ALA A 72 -31.39 -9.63 24.61
N MET A 73 -32.60 -10.08 24.26
CA MET A 73 -33.50 -10.82 25.15
C MET A 73 -32.95 -12.20 25.56
N SER A 74 -32.16 -12.85 24.73
CA SER A 74 -31.51 -14.11 25.07
C SER A 74 -30.32 -13.96 26.04
N ILE A 75 -29.77 -12.75 26.13
CA ILE A 75 -28.52 -12.44 26.85
C ILE A 75 -28.83 -11.71 28.19
N ALA A 76 -29.85 -10.85 28.22
CA ALA A 76 -30.23 -10.03 29.36
C ALA A 76 -31.68 -10.33 29.75
N ASP A 77 -31.96 -10.31 31.09
CA ASP A 77 -33.32 -10.45 31.62
C ASP A 77 -34.13 -9.17 31.38
N GLY A 78 -34.63 -8.97 30.15
CA GLY A 78 -35.44 -7.82 29.82
C GLY A 78 -35.53 -7.49 28.32
N PHE A 79 -36.51 -6.69 27.96
CA PHE A 79 -36.67 -6.20 26.61
C PHE A 79 -35.75 -5.00 26.37
N ILE A 80 -34.75 -5.15 25.50
CA ILE A 80 -33.81 -4.09 25.13
C ILE A 80 -33.90 -3.87 23.60
N LYS A 81 -34.24 -2.65 23.19
CA LYS A 81 -34.25 -2.26 21.78
C LYS A 81 -32.99 -1.46 21.40
N PRO A 82 -32.54 -1.50 20.14
CA PRO A 82 -31.48 -0.64 19.67
C PRO A 82 -32.02 0.79 19.54
N ASP A 83 -31.16 1.76 19.86
CA ASP A 83 -31.38 3.17 19.61
C ASP A 83 -30.14 3.71 18.89
N LEU A 84 -30.29 4.03 17.60
CA LEU A 84 -29.17 4.45 16.76
C LEU A 84 -29.04 5.97 16.80
N GLN A 85 -27.90 6.46 17.25
CA GLN A 85 -27.56 7.87 17.24
C GLN A 85 -26.37 8.10 16.32
N VAL A 86 -26.57 8.98 15.34
CA VAL A 86 -25.45 9.47 14.55
C VAL A 86 -24.48 10.14 15.52
N ALA A 87 -23.25 9.66 15.55
CA ALA A 87 -22.22 10.32 16.32
C ALA A 87 -22.15 11.78 15.82
N GLU A 88 -22.60 12.72 16.67
CA GLU A 88 -22.46 14.14 16.32
C GLU A 88 -21.00 14.37 15.98
N ALA A 89 -20.73 14.75 14.75
CA ALA A 89 -19.48 15.37 14.42
C ALA A 89 -19.34 16.52 15.43
N LYS A 90 -18.40 16.42 16.36
CA LYS A 90 -18.13 17.51 17.31
C LYS A 90 -18.14 18.79 16.48
N PRO A 91 -18.93 19.80 16.86
CA PRO A 91 -18.97 21.03 16.10
C PRO A 91 -17.54 21.50 15.92
N THR A 92 -17.11 21.61 14.67
CA THR A 92 -15.84 22.20 14.32
C THR A 92 -15.95 23.68 14.71
N THR A 93 -15.67 23.96 15.96
CA THR A 93 -15.35 25.32 16.37
C THR A 93 -14.15 25.69 15.51
N ILE A 94 -14.34 26.65 14.62
CA ILE A 94 -13.26 27.34 13.92
C ILE A 94 -12.28 27.75 15.02
N PRO A 95 -11.07 27.21 15.10
CA PRO A 95 -10.13 27.64 16.13
C PRO A 95 -9.68 29.04 15.77
N THR A 96 -10.12 30.01 16.58
CA THR A 96 -9.38 31.25 16.75
C THR A 96 -7.97 30.89 17.17
N PHE A 97 -7.00 31.34 16.39
CA PHE A 97 -5.57 31.17 16.64
C PHE A 97 -5.23 31.60 18.07
N SER A 98 -4.93 30.66 18.93
CA SER A 98 -4.10 30.85 20.13
C SER A 98 -3.54 29.50 20.56
N ASP A 99 -2.27 29.39 20.40
CA ASP A 99 -1.25 28.55 21.03
C ASP A 99 -1.68 27.31 21.86
N ASN A 100 -1.04 26.20 21.52
CA ASN A 100 -0.93 24.88 22.15
C ASN A 100 -1.83 23.78 21.58
N LEU A 101 -1.62 23.44 20.32
CA LEU A 101 -1.92 22.10 19.80
C LEU A 101 -0.61 21.34 19.63
N SER A 102 -0.27 20.53 20.64
CA SER A 102 0.66 19.41 20.43
C SER A 102 -0.01 18.42 19.48
N PHE A 103 0.16 18.64 18.19
CA PHE A 103 -0.08 17.60 17.18
C PHE A 103 0.97 16.51 17.38
N THR A 104 0.61 15.42 18.03
CA THR A 104 1.30 14.15 17.79
C THR A 104 0.98 13.78 16.35
N ARG A 105 1.85 14.20 15.44
CA ARG A 105 1.78 13.79 14.03
C ARG A 105 2.16 12.32 13.96
N GLU A 106 1.18 11.45 13.76
CA GLU A 106 1.43 10.23 13.03
C GLU A 106 1.78 10.68 11.60
N SER A 107 3.05 10.66 11.27
CA SER A 107 3.48 10.82 9.88
C SER A 107 2.96 9.60 9.13
N ASP A 108 2.32 9.78 7.98
CA ASP A 108 1.88 8.70 7.07
C ASP A 108 3.08 7.89 6.52
N LEU A 109 4.27 8.07 7.11
CA LEU A 109 5.52 7.40 6.74
C LEU A 109 5.66 6.07 7.46
N ASN A 110 6.11 5.06 6.74
CA ASN A 110 6.52 3.81 7.36
C ASN A 110 7.82 4.01 8.16
N PRO A 111 7.83 3.81 9.48
CA PRO A 111 9.03 4.02 10.31
C PRO A 111 10.17 3.05 9.99
N ASP A 112 9.88 1.93 9.31
CA ASP A 112 10.88 0.97 8.90
C ASP A 112 11.65 1.39 7.63
N PHE A 113 11.14 2.36 6.89
CA PHE A 113 11.81 2.85 5.69
C PHE A 113 12.83 3.93 6.05
N THR A 114 13.99 3.49 6.50
CA THR A 114 15.10 4.36 6.89
C THR A 114 16.32 4.15 5.99
N PHE A 115 17.25 5.11 6.01
CA PHE A 115 18.50 4.98 5.28
C PHE A 115 19.38 3.83 5.80
N GLU A 116 19.31 3.53 7.10
CA GLU A 116 20.08 2.46 7.74
C GLU A 116 19.63 1.07 7.26
N LYS A 117 18.33 0.91 6.98
CA LYS A 117 17.76 -0.35 6.47
C LYS A 117 17.87 -0.48 4.94
N PHE A 118 18.20 0.61 4.24
CA PHE A 118 18.35 0.59 2.80
C PHE A 118 19.72 0.05 2.40
N VAL A 119 19.76 -1.07 1.69
CA VAL A 119 21.00 -1.70 1.23
C VAL A 119 21.51 -1.01 -0.04
N ILE A 120 22.73 -0.48 0.06
CA ILE A 120 23.38 0.20 -1.05
C ILE A 120 24.11 -0.83 -1.93
N GLY A 121 23.98 -0.66 -3.24
CA GLY A 121 24.69 -1.44 -4.25
C GLY A 121 24.92 -0.61 -5.52
N SER A 122 25.61 -1.20 -6.51
CA SER A 122 25.98 -0.52 -7.75
C SER A 122 24.78 0.05 -8.53
N GLY A 123 23.58 -0.53 -8.35
CA GLY A 123 22.36 -0.09 -9.03
C GLY A 123 21.60 1.04 -8.36
N ASN A 124 21.98 1.49 -7.15
CA ASN A 124 21.23 2.49 -6.39
C ASN A 124 22.10 3.51 -5.62
N GLU A 125 23.42 3.38 -5.65
CA GLU A 125 24.34 4.23 -4.90
C GLU A 125 24.19 5.72 -5.20
N ASN A 126 24.01 6.09 -6.47
CA ASN A 126 23.82 7.48 -6.89
C ASN A 126 22.47 8.02 -6.39
N ALA A 127 21.40 7.25 -6.51
CA ALA A 127 20.09 7.63 -6.00
C ALA A 127 20.13 7.79 -4.46
N TYR A 128 20.82 6.89 -3.76
CA TYR A 128 21.03 6.98 -2.32
C TYR A 128 21.80 8.24 -1.93
N ALA A 129 22.91 8.55 -2.61
CA ALA A 129 23.72 9.72 -2.31
C ALA A 129 22.95 11.03 -2.46
N VAL A 130 22.14 11.15 -3.56
CA VAL A 130 21.26 12.30 -3.77
C VAL A 130 20.16 12.36 -2.71
N ALA A 131 19.55 11.22 -2.35
CA ALA A 131 18.54 11.16 -1.31
C ALA A 131 19.05 11.65 0.04
N ARG A 132 20.28 11.30 0.41
CA ARG A 132 20.96 11.81 1.62
C ARG A 132 21.13 13.32 1.57
N ALA A 133 21.65 13.85 0.46
CA ALA A 133 21.82 15.30 0.29
C ALA A 133 20.49 16.05 0.38
N VAL A 134 19.41 15.51 -0.22
CA VAL A 134 18.06 16.10 -0.13
C VAL A 134 17.52 16.07 1.30
N ALA A 135 17.78 15.01 2.05
CA ALA A 135 17.36 14.91 3.45
C ALA A 135 18.10 15.89 4.37
N ASP A 136 19.39 16.13 4.09
CA ASP A 136 20.24 17.02 4.88
C ASP A 136 19.93 18.50 4.59
N GLU A 137 19.64 18.87 3.32
CA GLU A 137 19.40 20.25 2.89
C GLU A 137 18.13 20.37 2.00
N PRO A 138 16.91 20.12 2.57
CA PRO A 138 15.68 20.12 1.78
C PRO A 138 15.36 21.50 1.19
N GLY A 139 14.97 21.51 -0.08
CA GLY A 139 14.61 22.73 -0.82
C GLY A 139 15.79 23.54 -1.36
N GLN A 140 17.03 23.18 -1.01
CA GLN A 140 18.22 23.95 -1.37
C GLN A 140 19.05 23.33 -2.49
N VAL A 141 19.23 21.99 -2.48
CA VAL A 141 20.17 21.35 -3.42
C VAL A 141 19.51 20.79 -4.66
N TYR A 142 18.61 19.84 -4.53
CA TYR A 142 18.02 19.09 -5.65
C TYR A 142 16.51 19.12 -5.55
N ASN A 143 15.85 20.08 -6.20
CA ASN A 143 14.42 20.27 -6.10
C ASN A 143 13.76 20.55 -7.47
N PRO A 144 12.88 19.66 -7.96
CA PRO A 144 12.42 18.40 -7.36
C PRO A 144 13.48 17.31 -7.43
N TYR A 145 13.33 16.28 -6.60
CA TYR A 145 14.04 15.03 -6.72
C TYR A 145 13.10 13.94 -7.23
N LEU A 146 13.41 13.32 -8.34
CA LEU A 146 12.65 12.23 -8.93
C LEU A 146 13.47 10.93 -8.91
N ILE A 147 12.93 9.89 -8.26
CA ILE A 147 13.50 8.55 -8.24
C ILE A 147 12.70 7.69 -9.22
N TYR A 148 13.34 7.14 -10.26
CA TYR A 148 12.63 6.28 -11.20
C TYR A 148 13.29 4.91 -11.33
N GLY A 149 12.55 3.94 -11.89
CA GLY A 149 13.05 2.58 -12.08
C GLY A 149 11.96 1.55 -11.95
N GLY A 150 12.24 0.30 -12.29
CA GLY A 150 11.26 -0.79 -12.30
C GLY A 150 10.49 -0.98 -10.99
N VAL A 151 9.41 -1.75 -11.05
CA VAL A 151 8.57 -2.05 -9.89
C VAL A 151 9.34 -2.89 -8.86
N GLY A 152 9.19 -2.56 -7.56
CA GLY A 152 9.75 -3.34 -6.46
C GLY A 152 11.26 -3.22 -6.29
N LEU A 153 11.87 -2.09 -6.69
CA LEU A 153 13.32 -1.84 -6.56
C LEU A 153 13.69 -0.98 -5.34
N GLY A 154 12.73 -0.58 -4.49
CA GLY A 154 12.98 0.19 -3.27
C GLY A 154 12.82 1.71 -3.42
N LYS A 155 12.18 2.20 -4.50
CA LYS A 155 11.92 3.65 -4.71
C LYS A 155 11.16 4.28 -3.55
N THR A 156 10.03 3.69 -3.16
CA THR A 156 9.21 4.13 -2.03
C THR A 156 9.99 4.12 -0.72
N HIS A 157 10.81 3.08 -0.48
CA HIS A 157 11.68 3.01 0.69
C HIS A 157 12.64 4.21 0.73
N LEU A 158 13.37 4.45 -0.35
CA LEU A 158 14.36 5.54 -0.41
C LEU A 158 13.69 6.92 -0.27
N MET A 159 12.53 7.13 -0.89
CA MET A 159 11.75 8.36 -0.75
C MET A 159 11.28 8.57 0.70
N GLN A 160 10.73 7.55 1.34
CA GLN A 160 10.29 7.67 2.73
C GLN A 160 11.45 7.76 3.72
N ALA A 161 12.63 7.19 3.40
CA ALA A 161 13.84 7.40 4.19
C ALA A 161 14.24 8.89 4.25
N ILE A 162 14.06 9.64 3.16
CA ILE A 162 14.24 11.11 3.18
C ILE A 162 13.27 11.74 4.18
N GLY A 163 11.99 11.38 4.12
CA GLY A 163 10.96 11.90 5.03
C GLY A 163 11.25 11.60 6.49
N ASN A 164 11.61 10.34 6.79
CA ASN A 164 11.94 9.91 8.15
C ASN A 164 13.19 10.63 8.69
N ALA A 165 14.25 10.76 7.89
CA ALA A 165 15.45 11.48 8.28
C ALA A 165 15.17 12.97 8.53
N TYR A 166 14.37 13.60 7.66
CA TYR A 166 13.99 15.00 7.84
C TYR A 166 13.10 15.21 9.07
N ALA A 167 12.18 14.29 9.36
CA ALA A 167 11.36 14.33 10.58
C ALA A 167 12.20 14.25 11.86
N VAL A 168 13.28 13.47 11.85
CA VAL A 168 14.21 13.35 12.98
C VAL A 168 15.05 14.63 13.14
N SER A 169 15.58 15.19 12.05
CA SER A 169 16.41 16.40 12.09
C SER A 169 15.60 17.68 12.38
N THR A 170 14.35 17.72 11.94
CA THR A 170 13.46 18.88 12.07
C THR A 170 12.08 18.44 12.55
N PRO A 171 11.88 18.21 13.87
CA PRO A 171 10.62 17.69 14.41
C PRO A 171 9.37 18.57 14.18
N SER A 172 9.59 19.87 13.88
CA SER A 172 8.51 20.81 13.55
C SER A 172 8.14 20.81 12.07
N ALA A 173 8.86 20.11 11.21
CA ALA A 173 8.62 20.09 9.78
C ALA A 173 7.28 19.47 9.41
N HIS A 174 6.60 20.09 8.46
CA HIS A 174 5.37 19.57 7.87
C HIS A 174 5.72 18.66 6.69
N ILE A 175 5.61 17.36 6.89
CA ILE A 175 5.88 16.34 5.87
C ILE A 175 4.57 15.71 5.45
N LYS A 176 4.30 15.68 4.14
CA LYS A 176 3.15 14.98 3.57
C LYS A 176 3.64 13.91 2.61
N TYR A 177 3.27 12.67 2.89
CA TYR A 177 3.35 11.56 1.95
C TYR A 177 1.99 11.32 1.33
N ALA A 178 1.94 11.05 0.04
CA ALA A 178 0.75 10.61 -0.67
C ALA A 178 1.16 9.81 -1.91
N THR A 179 0.38 8.82 -2.28
CA THR A 179 0.48 8.24 -3.62
C THR A 179 -0.15 9.20 -4.64
N ALA A 180 0.21 9.07 -5.92
CA ALA A 180 -0.44 9.83 -6.98
C ALA A 180 -1.96 9.57 -7.03
N GLU A 181 -2.40 8.38 -6.61
CA GLU A 181 -3.80 8.00 -6.50
C GLU A 181 -4.49 8.71 -5.33
N ASP A 182 -3.84 8.79 -4.16
CA ASP A 182 -4.38 9.54 -3.01
C ASP A 182 -4.56 11.01 -3.34
N PHE A 183 -3.58 11.63 -4.01
CA PHE A 183 -3.68 13.01 -4.46
C PHE A 183 -4.86 13.20 -5.43
N LEU A 184 -5.05 12.27 -6.39
CA LEU A 184 -6.17 12.29 -7.33
C LEU A 184 -7.50 12.17 -6.60
N ASN A 185 -7.63 11.22 -5.67
CA ASN A 185 -8.87 10.96 -4.93
C ASN A 185 -9.21 12.16 -4.04
N ALA A 186 -8.25 12.66 -3.25
CA ALA A 186 -8.44 13.83 -2.40
C ALA A 186 -8.84 15.08 -3.20
N PHE A 187 -8.20 15.32 -4.36
CA PHE A 187 -8.56 16.43 -5.23
C PHE A 187 -9.98 16.26 -5.80
N THR A 188 -10.32 15.08 -6.30
CA THR A 188 -11.64 14.81 -6.89
C THR A 188 -12.75 14.94 -5.86
N GLU A 189 -12.53 14.47 -4.65
CA GLU A 189 -13.46 14.60 -3.53
C GLU A 189 -13.64 16.07 -3.11
N SER A 190 -12.54 16.81 -3.03
CA SER A 190 -12.59 18.24 -2.71
C SER A 190 -13.44 19.05 -3.71
N LEU A 191 -13.39 18.69 -5.01
CA LEU A 191 -14.22 19.32 -6.04
C LEU A 191 -15.71 18.99 -5.87
N ARG A 192 -16.04 17.79 -5.42
CA ARG A 192 -17.44 17.36 -5.18
C ARG A 192 -18.02 18.04 -3.94
N ALA A 193 -17.21 18.21 -2.89
CA ALA A 193 -17.61 18.80 -1.63
C ALA A 193 -17.69 20.35 -1.65
N GLY A 194 -17.15 21.01 -2.69
CA GLY A 194 -17.26 22.43 -2.94
C GLY A 194 -16.07 23.27 -2.49
N ASP A 195 -16.21 24.60 -2.57
CA ASP A 195 -15.08 25.56 -2.45
C ASP A 195 -14.31 25.46 -1.12
N GLY A 196 -14.99 25.22 -0.01
CA GLY A 196 -14.36 25.06 1.30
C GLY A 196 -13.42 23.86 1.37
N ALA A 197 -13.85 22.72 0.84
CA ALA A 197 -13.05 21.50 0.79
C ALA A 197 -11.87 21.64 -0.19
N THR A 198 -12.08 22.32 -1.33
CA THR A 198 -10.99 22.64 -2.26
C THR A 198 -9.93 23.54 -1.63
N ALA A 199 -10.34 24.51 -0.81
CA ALA A 199 -9.41 25.35 -0.08
C ALA A 199 -8.61 24.55 0.98
N ALA A 200 -9.28 23.64 1.71
CA ALA A 200 -8.63 22.75 2.68
C ALA A 200 -7.61 21.82 1.99
N PHE A 201 -7.98 21.19 0.87
CA PHE A 201 -7.06 20.38 0.05
C PHE A 201 -5.81 21.16 -0.36
N LYS A 202 -6.00 22.38 -0.89
CA LYS A 202 -4.87 23.24 -1.28
C LYS A 202 -3.99 23.60 -0.09
N GLN A 203 -4.59 23.87 1.06
CA GLN A 203 -3.83 24.14 2.28
C GLN A 203 -3.02 22.91 2.70
N GLU A 204 -3.62 21.73 2.72
CA GLU A 204 -2.95 20.48 3.10
C GLU A 204 -1.72 20.20 2.26
N TYR A 205 -1.80 20.31 0.92
CA TYR A 205 -0.69 19.97 0.03
C TYR A 205 0.29 21.13 -0.23
N ARG A 206 -0.07 22.37 0.04
CA ARG A 206 0.76 23.55 -0.27
C ARG A 206 1.41 24.21 0.95
N SER A 207 1.06 23.78 2.18
CA SER A 207 1.64 24.32 3.43
C SER A 207 2.71 23.40 4.03
N VAL A 208 3.18 22.40 3.30
CA VAL A 208 4.18 21.44 3.75
C VAL A 208 5.61 21.94 3.52
N ASP A 209 6.56 21.43 4.31
CA ASP A 209 7.99 21.68 4.13
C ASP A 209 8.61 20.63 3.18
N LEU A 210 8.05 19.42 3.16
CA LEU A 210 8.44 18.32 2.29
C LEU A 210 7.19 17.60 1.78
N LEU A 211 7.04 17.56 0.44
CA LEU A 211 6.00 16.77 -0.23
C LEU A 211 6.64 15.53 -0.89
N LEU A 212 6.16 14.36 -0.49
CA LEU A 212 6.55 13.07 -1.04
C LEU A 212 5.38 12.52 -1.86
N VAL A 213 5.58 12.28 -3.16
CA VAL A 213 4.53 11.77 -4.06
C VAL A 213 5.00 10.49 -4.72
N ASP A 214 4.34 9.39 -4.38
CA ASP A 214 4.69 8.07 -4.90
C ASP A 214 3.92 7.73 -6.19
N ASP A 215 4.62 7.09 -7.13
CA ASP A 215 4.05 6.49 -8.33
C ASP A 215 3.32 7.49 -9.26
N ILE A 216 3.97 8.59 -9.64
CA ILE A 216 3.37 9.66 -10.48
C ILE A 216 2.88 9.18 -11.86
N GLN A 217 3.28 7.99 -12.33
CA GLN A 217 2.77 7.41 -13.58
C GLN A 217 1.24 7.20 -13.57
N PHE A 218 0.59 7.12 -12.41
CA PHE A 218 -0.86 7.02 -12.29
C PHE A 218 -1.61 8.31 -12.68
N TRP A 219 -0.90 9.42 -12.89
CA TRP A 219 -1.50 10.65 -13.45
C TRP A 219 -1.62 10.63 -14.97
N SER A 220 -1.17 9.57 -15.66
CA SER A 220 -1.36 9.38 -17.10
C SER A 220 -2.81 9.66 -17.51
N GLY A 221 -3.04 10.58 -18.47
CA GLY A 221 -4.36 10.94 -18.95
C GLY A 221 -5.28 11.70 -17.96
N LYS A 222 -4.78 12.13 -16.79
CA LYS A 222 -5.56 12.83 -15.75
C LYS A 222 -5.30 14.34 -15.78
N GLU A 223 -5.68 15.03 -16.86
CA GLU A 223 -5.34 16.44 -17.11
C GLU A 223 -5.63 17.38 -15.94
N LYS A 224 -6.81 17.29 -15.30
CA LYS A 224 -7.19 18.18 -14.18
C LYS A 224 -6.28 17.99 -12.95
N VAL A 225 -5.91 16.76 -12.67
CA VAL A 225 -5.01 16.42 -11.55
C VAL A 225 -3.60 16.92 -11.84
N GLN A 226 -3.13 16.72 -13.06
CA GLN A 226 -1.83 17.25 -13.52
C GLN A 226 -1.79 18.78 -13.41
N GLU A 227 -2.88 19.47 -13.75
CA GLU A 227 -2.99 20.92 -13.61
C GLU A 227 -2.94 21.36 -12.13
N GLU A 228 -3.67 20.69 -11.26
CA GLU A 228 -3.65 21.01 -9.82
C GLU A 228 -2.29 20.72 -9.20
N PHE A 229 -1.64 19.61 -9.59
CA PHE A 229 -0.29 19.31 -9.14
C PHE A 229 0.73 20.35 -9.67
N PHE A 230 0.62 20.78 -10.92
CA PHE A 230 1.46 21.84 -11.45
C PHE A 230 1.36 23.13 -10.63
N ASN A 231 0.15 23.50 -10.20
CA ASN A 231 -0.07 24.66 -9.34
C ASN A 231 0.54 24.47 -7.95
N THR A 232 0.37 23.28 -7.37
CA THR A 232 0.97 22.90 -6.08
C THR A 232 2.49 22.92 -6.14
N TYR A 233 3.07 22.35 -7.19
CA TYR A 233 4.50 22.36 -7.46
C TYR A 233 5.06 23.80 -7.49
N ASN A 234 4.42 24.70 -8.25
CA ASN A 234 4.87 26.08 -8.35
C ASN A 234 4.82 26.82 -7.00
N VAL A 235 3.80 26.55 -6.17
CA VAL A 235 3.71 27.16 -4.84
C VAL A 235 4.82 26.67 -3.94
N LEU A 236 5.05 25.38 -3.88
CA LEU A 236 6.07 24.76 -3.02
C LEU A 236 7.48 25.21 -3.44
N THR A 237 7.84 25.10 -4.71
CA THR A 237 9.19 25.49 -5.20
C THR A 237 9.45 26.98 -5.03
N LYS A 238 8.46 27.84 -5.25
CA LYS A 238 8.58 29.29 -5.00
C LYS A 238 8.89 29.61 -3.52
N ASN A 239 8.39 28.79 -2.61
CA ASN A 239 8.59 28.94 -1.17
C ASN A 239 9.81 28.14 -0.65
N GLY A 240 10.64 27.59 -1.52
CA GLY A 240 11.82 26.80 -1.14
C GLY A 240 11.48 25.49 -0.46
N LYS A 241 10.27 24.93 -0.68
CA LYS A 241 9.84 23.66 -0.10
C LYS A 241 10.26 22.50 -0.98
N GLN A 242 10.68 21.39 -0.37
CA GLN A 242 11.18 20.21 -1.09
C GLN A 242 10.05 19.38 -1.66
N ILE A 243 10.25 18.88 -2.88
CA ILE A 243 9.39 17.89 -3.53
C ILE A 243 10.25 16.67 -3.88
N VAL A 244 9.81 15.49 -3.48
CA VAL A 244 10.38 14.20 -3.89
C VAL A 244 9.29 13.36 -4.52
N MET A 245 9.61 12.73 -5.65
CA MET A 245 8.64 11.94 -6.41
C MET A 245 9.24 10.60 -6.80
N THR A 246 8.37 9.59 -6.99
CA THR A 246 8.78 8.33 -7.62
C THR A 246 8.00 8.04 -8.88
N SER A 247 8.59 7.24 -9.78
CA SER A 247 7.97 6.75 -11.00
C SER A 247 8.50 5.37 -11.39
N ASP A 248 7.69 4.57 -12.09
CA ASP A 248 8.13 3.30 -12.65
C ASP A 248 8.97 3.46 -13.95
N LYS A 249 8.97 4.68 -14.53
CA LYS A 249 9.64 5.03 -15.78
C LYS A 249 9.97 6.53 -15.84
N LEU A 250 10.71 6.94 -16.84
CA LEU A 250 11.01 8.35 -17.07
C LEU A 250 9.73 9.17 -17.32
N PRO A 251 9.65 10.44 -16.86
CA PRO A 251 8.51 11.31 -17.14
C PRO A 251 8.17 11.44 -18.62
N THR A 252 9.18 11.41 -19.51
CA THR A 252 9.02 11.45 -20.96
C THR A 252 8.36 10.21 -21.55
N GLU A 253 8.36 9.09 -20.81
CA GLU A 253 7.75 7.81 -21.20
C GLU A 253 6.33 7.64 -20.64
N ILE A 254 5.88 8.55 -19.77
CA ILE A 254 4.52 8.52 -19.24
C ILE A 254 3.57 9.07 -20.31
N VAL A 255 2.71 8.20 -20.82
CA VAL A 255 1.72 8.56 -21.85
C VAL A 255 0.78 9.65 -21.29
N ASP A 256 0.48 10.67 -22.12
CA ASP A 256 -0.42 11.78 -21.76
C ASP A 256 -0.01 12.56 -20.49
N LEU A 257 1.28 12.57 -20.14
CA LEU A 257 1.82 13.51 -19.17
C LEU A 257 2.07 14.86 -19.86
N GLN A 258 1.55 15.95 -19.29
CA GLN A 258 1.68 17.29 -19.87
C GLN A 258 3.15 17.73 -19.90
N THR A 259 3.61 18.22 -21.04
CA THR A 259 5.00 18.68 -21.28
C THR A 259 5.47 19.68 -20.22
N ARG A 260 4.57 20.54 -19.71
CA ARG A 260 4.93 21.50 -18.65
C ARG A 260 5.33 20.83 -17.33
N LEU A 261 4.75 19.64 -16.98
CA LEU A 261 5.17 18.87 -15.82
C LEU A 261 6.48 18.15 -16.08
N THR A 262 6.62 17.51 -17.26
CA THR A 262 7.87 16.88 -17.67
C THR A 262 9.04 17.84 -17.55
N SER A 263 8.93 19.05 -18.13
CA SER A 263 9.96 20.08 -18.02
C SER A 263 10.26 20.54 -16.60
N ARG A 264 9.26 20.53 -15.69
CA ARG A 264 9.48 20.86 -14.30
C ARG A 264 10.22 19.75 -13.55
N PHE A 265 9.93 18.49 -13.88
CA PHE A 265 10.63 17.35 -13.28
C PHE A 265 12.08 17.28 -13.75
N GLU A 266 12.34 17.58 -15.02
CA GLU A 266 13.68 17.67 -15.61
C GLU A 266 14.50 18.87 -15.08
N ALA A 267 13.87 19.92 -14.57
CA ALA A 267 14.57 21.06 -13.98
C ALA A 267 15.27 20.73 -12.63
N GLY A 268 14.88 19.66 -11.98
CA GLY A 268 15.51 19.13 -10.77
C GLY A 268 16.56 18.06 -11.09
N ILE A 269 16.63 17.04 -10.23
CA ILE A 269 17.48 15.88 -10.47
C ILE A 269 16.63 14.61 -10.58
N MET A 270 16.98 13.75 -11.51
CA MET A 270 16.36 12.44 -11.70
C MET A 270 17.41 11.36 -11.56
N MET A 271 17.15 10.37 -10.71
CA MET A 271 18.04 9.23 -10.48
C MET A 271 17.31 7.93 -10.69
N ASP A 272 17.95 7.01 -11.40
CA ASP A 272 17.42 5.67 -11.60
C ASP A 272 17.82 4.73 -10.46
N ILE A 273 16.93 3.78 -10.17
CA ILE A 273 17.25 2.60 -9.38
C ILE A 273 17.15 1.39 -10.30
N GLN A 274 18.29 0.70 -10.46
CA GLN A 274 18.41 -0.50 -11.25
C GLN A 274 18.20 -1.76 -10.41
N LYS A 275 18.07 -2.90 -11.09
CA LYS A 275 18.00 -4.19 -10.40
C LYS A 275 19.29 -4.44 -9.61
N PRO A 276 19.18 -4.91 -8.35
CA PRO A 276 20.35 -5.20 -7.54
C PRO A 276 21.16 -6.36 -8.13
N ASP A 277 22.47 -6.25 -8.10
CA ASP A 277 23.38 -7.35 -8.41
C ASP A 277 23.32 -8.45 -7.33
N LEU A 278 23.96 -9.59 -7.57
CA LEU A 278 23.91 -10.71 -6.64
C LEU A 278 24.45 -10.35 -5.25
N PRO A 279 25.60 -9.67 -5.10
CA PRO A 279 26.08 -9.26 -3.79
C PRO A 279 25.07 -8.38 -3.03
N THR A 280 24.45 -7.43 -3.71
CA THR A 280 23.42 -6.56 -3.11
C THR A 280 22.19 -7.37 -2.68
N ARG A 281 21.74 -8.35 -3.48
CA ARG A 281 20.62 -9.21 -3.10
C ARG A 281 20.94 -10.07 -1.87
N VAL A 282 22.16 -10.60 -1.77
CA VAL A 282 22.61 -11.34 -0.59
C VAL A 282 22.62 -10.43 0.65
N ALA A 283 23.16 -9.21 0.53
CA ALA A 283 23.16 -8.24 1.62
C ALA A 283 21.75 -7.84 2.08
N ILE A 284 20.78 -7.72 1.16
CA ILE A 284 19.36 -7.50 1.50
C ILE A 284 18.82 -8.66 2.35
N LEU A 285 19.08 -9.91 1.94
CA LEU A 285 18.62 -11.09 2.68
C LEU A 285 19.32 -11.22 4.05
N GLN A 286 20.59 -10.84 4.16
CA GLN A 286 21.32 -10.79 5.44
C GLN A 286 20.68 -9.79 6.39
N ASN A 287 20.40 -8.56 5.93
CA ASN A 287 19.72 -7.53 6.73
C ASN A 287 18.34 -8.00 7.20
N LEU A 288 17.58 -8.66 6.36
CA LEU A 288 16.27 -9.23 6.73
C LEU A 288 16.45 -10.33 7.80
N SER A 289 17.40 -11.24 7.60
CA SER A 289 17.68 -12.32 8.56
C SER A 289 18.07 -11.78 9.93
N GLU A 290 18.95 -10.77 9.98
CA GLU A 290 19.38 -10.12 11.21
C GLU A 290 18.24 -9.36 11.90
N SER A 291 17.42 -8.62 11.12
CA SER A 291 16.28 -7.88 11.65
C SER A 291 15.24 -8.79 12.29
N ASP A 292 15.04 -9.99 11.73
CA ASP A 292 14.08 -10.98 12.20
C ASP A 292 14.66 -11.93 13.26
N GLY A 293 15.94 -11.72 13.62
CA GLY A 293 16.64 -12.53 14.62
C GLY A 293 16.82 -13.99 14.20
N LEU A 294 17.00 -14.23 12.89
CA LEU A 294 17.20 -15.57 12.34
C LEU A 294 18.67 -15.81 12.04
N ASP A 295 19.16 -16.99 12.42
CA ASP A 295 20.49 -17.46 12.06
C ASP A 295 20.41 -18.37 10.82
N ILE A 296 20.44 -17.75 9.64
CA ILE A 296 20.36 -18.45 8.35
C ILE A 296 21.77 -18.50 7.74
N PRO A 297 22.28 -19.71 7.39
CA PRO A 297 23.60 -19.84 6.76
C PRO A 297 23.71 -19.03 5.46
N ASN A 298 24.85 -18.35 5.26
CA ASN A 298 25.08 -17.52 4.07
C ASN A 298 24.87 -18.25 2.75
N ASP A 299 25.26 -19.51 2.67
CA ASP A 299 25.10 -20.30 1.46
C ASP A 299 23.64 -20.61 1.11
N VAL A 300 22.72 -20.52 2.09
CA VAL A 300 21.27 -20.60 1.88
C VAL A 300 20.75 -19.27 1.35
N LEU A 301 21.20 -18.15 1.94
CA LEU A 301 20.84 -16.80 1.45
C LEU A 301 21.35 -16.56 0.03
N GLU A 302 22.58 -16.97 -0.28
CA GLU A 302 23.14 -16.94 -1.64
C GLU A 302 22.26 -17.71 -2.63
N LEU A 303 21.84 -18.92 -2.27
CA LEU A 303 20.97 -19.73 -3.12
C LEU A 303 19.63 -19.03 -3.40
N ILE A 304 19.02 -18.40 -2.39
CA ILE A 304 17.77 -17.63 -2.57
C ILE A 304 18.03 -16.44 -3.50
N ALA A 305 19.11 -15.70 -3.27
CA ALA A 305 19.51 -14.53 -4.05
C ALA A 305 19.82 -14.89 -5.53
N GLU A 306 20.44 -16.02 -5.79
CA GLU A 306 20.72 -16.52 -7.15
C GLU A 306 19.44 -16.86 -7.91
N LYS A 307 18.46 -17.45 -7.23
CA LYS A 307 17.21 -17.90 -7.85
C LYS A 307 16.21 -16.77 -8.10
N ILE A 308 16.24 -15.72 -7.29
CA ILE A 308 15.31 -14.59 -7.38
C ILE A 308 16.09 -13.35 -7.85
N ASP A 309 16.07 -13.10 -9.14
CA ASP A 309 16.77 -11.97 -9.80
C ASP A 309 15.85 -10.88 -10.33
N SER A 310 14.53 -11.00 -10.10
CA SER A 310 13.52 -10.12 -10.71
C SER A 310 13.51 -8.73 -10.09
N ASN A 311 13.27 -8.62 -8.79
CA ASN A 311 13.21 -7.36 -8.03
C ASN A 311 13.28 -7.64 -6.52
N VAL A 312 13.47 -6.56 -5.71
CA VAL A 312 13.62 -6.65 -4.25
C VAL A 312 12.34 -7.17 -3.58
N ARG A 313 11.16 -6.71 -4.02
CA ARG A 313 9.87 -7.18 -3.46
C ARG A 313 9.67 -8.70 -3.62
N SER A 314 10.08 -9.25 -4.76
CA SER A 314 10.03 -10.70 -4.99
C SER A 314 11.05 -11.44 -4.11
N LEU A 315 12.22 -10.84 -3.91
CA LEU A 315 13.27 -11.38 -3.04
C LEU A 315 12.81 -11.44 -1.57
N GLU A 316 12.27 -10.33 -1.06
CA GLU A 316 11.66 -10.25 0.27
C GLU A 316 10.50 -11.24 0.43
N GLY A 317 9.62 -11.34 -0.57
CA GLY A 317 8.53 -12.30 -0.56
C GLY A 317 8.99 -13.77 -0.51
N ALA A 318 10.10 -14.09 -1.17
CA ALA A 318 10.71 -15.42 -1.10
C ALA A 318 11.33 -15.67 0.28
N PHE A 319 12.02 -14.68 0.83
CA PHE A 319 12.59 -14.73 2.17
C PHE A 319 11.52 -14.95 3.24
N HIS A 320 10.44 -14.18 3.26
CA HIS A 320 9.35 -14.33 4.23
C HIS A 320 8.66 -15.69 4.14
N LYS A 321 8.54 -16.29 2.95
CA LYS A 321 8.04 -17.67 2.83
C LYS A 321 9.01 -18.67 3.44
N PHE A 322 10.30 -18.46 3.23
CA PHE A 322 11.34 -19.29 3.83
C PHE A 322 11.32 -19.14 5.35
N GLU A 323 11.31 -17.93 5.87
CA GLU A 323 11.16 -17.60 7.29
C GLU A 323 9.93 -18.28 7.90
N ALA A 324 8.77 -18.15 7.29
CA ALA A 324 7.54 -18.79 7.76
C ALA A 324 7.69 -20.32 7.88
N SER A 325 8.43 -20.95 6.99
CA SER A 325 8.69 -22.39 7.05
C SER A 325 9.61 -22.77 8.23
N LEU A 326 10.58 -21.94 8.56
CA LEU A 326 11.45 -22.13 9.72
C LEU A 326 10.66 -21.97 11.03
N ARG A 327 9.94 -20.86 11.16
CA ARG A 327 9.24 -20.51 12.42
C ARG A 327 8.01 -21.37 12.71
N TYR A 328 7.19 -21.64 11.71
CA TYR A 328 5.88 -22.27 11.92
C TYR A 328 5.84 -23.76 11.50
N MET A 329 6.72 -24.20 10.61
CA MET A 329 6.77 -25.59 10.16
C MET A 329 7.97 -26.36 10.75
N ASN A 330 8.79 -25.71 11.63
CA ASN A 330 10.00 -26.26 12.24
C ASN A 330 10.95 -26.90 11.21
N LYS A 331 11.05 -26.35 9.99
CA LYS A 331 11.98 -26.84 8.98
C LYS A 331 13.39 -26.29 9.28
N PRO A 332 14.46 -27.04 9.00
CA PRO A 332 15.82 -26.55 9.19
C PRO A 332 16.17 -25.50 8.12
N ALA A 333 17.05 -24.53 8.47
CA ALA A 333 17.58 -23.55 7.54
C ALA A 333 18.66 -24.15 6.63
N THR A 334 18.23 -24.94 5.63
CA THR A 334 19.12 -25.66 4.70
C THR A 334 18.80 -25.34 3.24
N LYS A 335 19.76 -25.61 2.34
CA LYS A 335 19.57 -25.45 0.90
C LYS A 335 18.41 -26.28 0.36
N GLU A 336 18.21 -27.49 0.87
CA GLU A 336 17.12 -28.38 0.47
C GLU A 336 15.75 -27.74 0.80
N THR A 337 15.61 -27.18 2.00
CA THR A 337 14.40 -26.46 2.42
C THR A 337 14.17 -25.22 1.52
N ALA A 338 15.21 -24.44 1.25
CA ALA A 338 15.12 -23.28 0.36
C ALA A 338 14.74 -23.71 -1.07
N GLN A 339 15.35 -24.74 -1.62
CA GLN A 339 15.03 -25.27 -2.96
C GLN A 339 13.58 -25.75 -3.06
N GLN A 340 13.07 -26.42 -2.03
CA GLN A 340 11.68 -26.88 -2.00
C GLN A 340 10.71 -25.68 -2.08
N ILE A 341 10.94 -24.67 -1.25
CA ILE A 341 10.07 -23.46 -1.19
C ILE A 341 10.17 -22.65 -2.49
N LEU A 342 11.38 -22.50 -3.05
CA LEU A 342 11.59 -21.80 -4.31
C LEU A 342 11.04 -22.60 -5.50
N GLY A 343 11.02 -23.93 -5.44
CA GLY A 343 10.38 -24.79 -6.43
C GLY A 343 8.87 -24.49 -6.51
N ASP A 344 8.21 -24.35 -5.36
CA ASP A 344 6.79 -23.99 -5.27
C ASP A 344 6.52 -22.57 -5.77
N LEU A 345 7.50 -21.65 -5.67
CA LEU A 345 7.42 -20.29 -6.22
C LEU A 345 7.53 -20.23 -7.75
N ASN A 346 8.38 -21.07 -8.34
CA ASN A 346 8.54 -21.14 -9.79
C ASN A 346 7.29 -21.63 -10.53
N ILE A 347 6.39 -22.31 -9.84
CA ILE A 347 5.07 -22.68 -10.39
C ILE A 347 4.18 -21.42 -10.53
N ASN A 348 4.42 -20.36 -9.75
CA ASN A 348 3.65 -19.11 -9.74
C ASN A 348 4.32 -17.93 -10.47
N GLN A 349 5.62 -18.00 -10.76
CA GLN A 349 6.24 -17.03 -11.68
C GLN A 349 5.87 -17.46 -13.10
N GLY A 350 4.93 -16.72 -13.70
CA GLY A 350 4.35 -17.03 -15.00
C GLY A 350 5.39 -17.58 -15.96
N PHE A 351 5.14 -18.77 -16.48
CA PHE A 351 5.98 -19.47 -17.43
C PHE A 351 6.50 -18.47 -18.45
N LYS A 352 7.82 -18.30 -18.56
CA LYS A 352 8.40 -17.59 -19.73
C LYS A 352 7.83 -18.31 -20.94
N ILE A 353 6.92 -17.64 -21.63
CA ILE A 353 6.32 -18.14 -22.86
C ILE A 353 7.45 -18.08 -23.90
N THR A 354 8.14 -19.19 -24.09
CA THR A 354 9.11 -19.35 -25.16
C THR A 354 8.45 -20.10 -26.32
N VAL A 355 8.97 -19.90 -27.51
CA VAL A 355 8.47 -20.61 -28.71
C VAL A 355 8.52 -22.13 -28.49
N GLU A 356 9.59 -22.64 -27.88
CA GLU A 356 9.77 -24.06 -27.57
C GLU A 356 8.67 -24.54 -26.60
N ARG A 357 8.32 -23.72 -25.59
CA ARG A 357 7.29 -24.08 -24.63
C ARG A 357 5.90 -24.09 -25.26
N ILE A 358 5.60 -23.11 -26.13
CA ILE A 358 4.35 -23.10 -26.91
C ILE A 358 4.27 -24.37 -27.76
N GLN A 359 5.34 -24.69 -28.51
CA GLN A 359 5.39 -25.88 -29.34
C GLN A 359 5.19 -27.16 -28.52
N GLN A 360 5.79 -27.25 -27.32
CA GLN A 360 5.62 -28.42 -26.46
C GLN A 360 4.18 -28.59 -26.00
N VAL A 361 3.56 -27.50 -25.48
CA VAL A 361 2.17 -27.55 -25.00
C VAL A 361 1.20 -27.87 -26.11
N VAL A 362 1.39 -27.32 -27.31
CA VAL A 362 0.56 -27.63 -28.47
C VAL A 362 0.77 -29.05 -28.95
N ALA A 363 2.00 -29.53 -28.98
CA ALA A 363 2.33 -30.93 -29.32
C ALA A 363 1.63 -31.91 -28.37
N ASP A 364 1.73 -31.66 -27.06
CA ASP A 364 1.10 -32.48 -26.02
C ASP A 364 -0.42 -32.48 -26.14
N TYR A 365 -1.03 -31.30 -26.37
CA TYR A 365 -2.48 -31.15 -26.50
C TYR A 365 -3.06 -31.90 -27.72
N TYR A 366 -2.36 -31.82 -28.85
CA TYR A 366 -2.77 -32.50 -30.08
C TYR A 366 -2.22 -33.93 -30.20
N MET A 367 -1.55 -34.45 -29.15
CA MET A 367 -0.92 -35.78 -29.14
C MET A 367 0.05 -36.00 -30.32
N GLN A 368 0.83 -34.97 -30.64
CA GLN A 368 1.85 -34.96 -31.69
C GLN A 368 3.24 -34.77 -31.04
N THR A 369 4.28 -35.00 -31.84
CA THR A 369 5.65 -34.66 -31.40
C THR A 369 6.06 -33.28 -31.92
N ILE A 370 7.07 -32.66 -31.29
CA ILE A 370 7.65 -31.40 -31.80
C ILE A 370 8.21 -31.58 -33.20
N ASP A 371 8.80 -32.77 -33.51
CA ASP A 371 9.32 -33.11 -34.83
C ASP A 371 8.20 -33.21 -35.87
N ASP A 372 7.02 -33.73 -35.50
CA ASP A 372 5.84 -33.73 -36.36
C ASP A 372 5.37 -32.31 -36.67
N LEU A 373 5.34 -31.43 -35.67
CA LEU A 373 5.01 -30.00 -35.85
C LEU A 373 5.99 -29.31 -36.81
N LYS A 374 7.26 -29.62 -36.76
CA LYS A 374 8.31 -29.08 -37.63
C LYS A 374 8.40 -29.78 -39.01
N SER A 375 7.71 -30.89 -39.19
CA SER A 375 7.75 -31.65 -40.45
C SER A 375 7.00 -30.91 -41.60
N SER A 376 7.25 -31.31 -42.83
CA SER A 376 6.53 -30.80 -44.01
C SER A 376 5.18 -31.50 -44.26
N SER A 377 4.76 -32.41 -43.40
CA SER A 377 3.50 -33.20 -43.55
C SER A 377 2.27 -32.27 -43.53
N ARG A 378 1.33 -32.51 -44.46
CA ARG A 378 0.09 -31.75 -44.62
C ARG A 378 -1.13 -32.49 -44.06
N LYS A 379 -0.97 -33.42 -43.15
CA LYS A 379 -2.09 -34.09 -42.47
C LYS A 379 -2.89 -33.04 -41.71
N LYS A 380 -4.25 -33.09 -41.79
CA LYS A 380 -5.18 -32.11 -41.26
C LYS A 380 -4.91 -31.77 -39.80
N ASP A 381 -4.68 -32.75 -38.95
CA ASP A 381 -4.46 -32.57 -37.51
C ASP A 381 -3.12 -31.85 -37.23
N LEU A 382 -2.07 -32.13 -38.00
CA LEU A 382 -0.78 -31.45 -37.90
C LEU A 382 -0.85 -30.00 -38.40
N VAL A 383 -1.63 -29.75 -39.44
CA VAL A 383 -1.84 -28.39 -39.95
C VAL A 383 -2.58 -27.54 -38.90
N THR A 384 -3.59 -28.11 -38.26
CA THR A 384 -4.33 -27.42 -37.19
C THR A 384 -3.40 -27.12 -36.00
N ALA A 385 -2.63 -28.10 -35.53
CA ALA A 385 -1.69 -27.89 -34.44
C ALA A 385 -0.62 -26.84 -34.78
N ARG A 386 -0.09 -26.79 -36.01
CA ARG A 386 0.85 -25.75 -36.46
C ARG A 386 0.26 -24.35 -36.49
N HIS A 387 -1.03 -24.20 -36.81
CA HIS A 387 -1.68 -22.88 -36.81
C HIS A 387 -1.91 -22.34 -35.40
N VAL A 388 -1.93 -23.20 -34.38
CA VAL A 388 -2.07 -22.82 -32.97
C VAL A 388 -0.72 -22.59 -32.31
N ALA A 389 0.33 -23.30 -32.73
CA ALA A 389 1.71 -23.17 -32.22
C ALA A 389 2.42 -21.96 -32.81
#